data_2c8d70c7f0df7d9394b4a44b3d6b4d90
#
_entry.id   2c8d70c7f0df7d9394b4a44b3d6b4d90
#
_cell.length_a   1.000
_cell.length_b   1.000
_cell.length_c   1.000
_cell.angle_alpha   90.00
_cell.angle_beta   90.00
_cell.angle_gamma   90.00
#
_symmetry.space_group_name_H-M   'P 1'
#
loop_
_entity.id
_entity.type
_entity.pdbx_description
1 polymer ?
#
loop_
_entity_poly.entity_id
_entity_poly.type
_entity_poly.pdbx_seq_one_letter_code
_entity_poly.pdbx_strand_id
1 'polypeptide(L)'
;MIMTMKKIMLNKGWLLSLLAMIALGFTSCDKDIDSNPTLDTSHAKDGFVLNVPANAANNTYDLSSSEGLQLTCNQPNYGGVPYVTRYFVQVAIDPQFKNGTGNFKELGSSFTTASMNVATNELNDSIVKLFTEANPDTKFPDATPMPIYLRLRAIIDNTGTGESFSNVIELPSVLAEHKVEKAKVPENLFIVGSSIQDSWSSWKKMAKPFELSGQYFTLAYFPAGAEFKCALNSGEYSMGYSSFSSVNDNISAGVSAGDNDNVKVANAGWYLVYIKASVNDIKNVVEYTLNFEKAEATICGAAVDAKWGFDAQPDFLLEAPADASGIWESPAFTTSGELRAFVTVPGLDWWRTEFSINDGKIYWRDGQILTSWSEIDSKLSISCSPGQKLYVNFDKETAEVK
;
A
#
# COMPACT_ATOMS: atom_id res chain seq x y z
N MET A 1 8.14 60.15 -55.92
CA MET A 1 6.66 60.27 -55.91
C MET A 1 6.26 60.64 -54.48
N ILE A 2 6.02 61.95 -54.33
CA ILE A 2 5.84 62.63 -53.03
C ILE A 2 4.35 62.57 -52.72
N MET A 3 4.00 61.93 -51.63
CA MET A 3 2.62 61.94 -51.13
C MET A 3 2.48 62.87 -49.92
N THR A 4 1.75 63.92 -50.12
CA THR A 4 1.49 65.07 -49.26
C THR A 4 0.61 64.67 -48.06
N MET A 5 1.09 64.86 -46.83
CA MET A 5 0.29 64.72 -45.59
C MET A 5 -0.64 65.94 -45.46
N LYS A 6 -1.94 65.75 -45.51
CA LYS A 6 -2.96 66.75 -45.13
C LYS A 6 -3.05 66.83 -43.59
N LYS A 7 -2.67 67.96 -43.05
CA LYS A 7 -2.93 68.36 -41.66
C LYS A 7 -4.43 68.57 -41.44
N ILE A 8 -5.04 67.74 -40.60
CA ILE A 8 -6.39 67.97 -40.08
C ILE A 8 -6.28 68.91 -38.90
N MET A 9 -6.73 70.13 -39.02
CA MET A 9 -6.93 71.05 -37.90
C MET A 9 -8.15 70.61 -37.09
N LEU A 10 -7.94 70.04 -35.90
CA LEU A 10 -8.99 69.83 -34.95
C LEU A 10 -9.39 71.17 -34.34
N ASN A 11 -10.67 71.52 -34.48
CA ASN A 11 -11.24 72.76 -33.99
C ASN A 11 -11.32 72.72 -32.45
N LYS A 12 -10.63 73.66 -31.76
CA LYS A 12 -10.56 73.73 -30.30
C LYS A 12 -11.92 73.80 -29.59
N GLY A 13 -12.98 74.18 -30.30
CA GLY A 13 -14.33 74.22 -29.80
C GLY A 13 -14.99 72.83 -29.60
N TRP A 14 -14.57 71.84 -30.37
CA TRP A 14 -15.14 70.49 -30.27
C TRP A 14 -14.56 69.65 -29.14
N LEU A 15 -13.31 69.93 -28.76
CA LEU A 15 -12.69 69.31 -27.59
C LEU A 15 -13.29 69.81 -26.28
N LEU A 16 -13.70 71.08 -26.20
CA LEU A 16 -14.35 71.65 -25.02
C LEU A 16 -15.77 71.14 -24.82
N SER A 17 -16.52 70.89 -25.92
CA SER A 17 -17.85 70.27 -25.83
C SER A 17 -17.82 68.77 -25.46
N LEU A 18 -16.80 68.04 -25.92
CA LEU A 18 -16.64 66.65 -25.55
C LEU A 18 -16.19 66.49 -24.07
N LEU A 19 -15.37 67.40 -23.54
CA LEU A 19 -14.97 67.42 -22.12
C LEU A 19 -16.13 67.81 -21.23
N ALA A 20 -17.00 68.72 -21.65
CA ALA A 20 -18.20 69.13 -20.89
C ALA A 20 -19.25 68.01 -20.88
N MET A 21 -19.40 67.18 -21.93
CA MET A 21 -20.28 66.03 -21.91
C MET A 21 -19.76 64.86 -21.04
N ILE A 22 -18.46 64.69 -20.91
CA ILE A 22 -17.84 63.71 -20.02
C ILE A 22 -18.00 64.16 -18.55
N ALA A 23 -17.90 65.46 -18.26
CA ALA A 23 -18.04 66.01 -16.91
C ALA A 23 -19.49 65.92 -16.39
N LEU A 24 -20.50 65.95 -17.28
CA LEU A 24 -21.92 65.84 -16.87
C LEU A 24 -22.39 64.37 -16.76
N GLY A 25 -21.59 63.39 -17.23
CA GLY A 25 -21.90 61.97 -17.11
C GLY A 25 -21.53 61.33 -15.78
N PHE A 26 -20.77 62.03 -14.91
CA PHE A 26 -20.34 61.52 -13.61
C PHE A 26 -21.09 62.07 -12.39
N THR A 27 -22.10 62.87 -12.58
CA THR A 27 -22.88 63.43 -11.47
C THR A 27 -24.28 62.86 -11.29
N SER A 28 -24.54 61.72 -11.90
CA SER A 28 -25.84 61.05 -11.77
C SER A 28 -25.71 59.62 -11.26
N CYS A 29 -25.19 59.46 -10.05
CA CYS A 29 -25.39 58.24 -9.28
C CYS A 29 -24.93 58.43 -7.83
N ASP A 30 -25.54 59.36 -7.12
CA ASP A 30 -25.25 59.51 -5.70
C ASP A 30 -26.47 59.78 -4.80
N LYS A 31 -27.61 59.23 -5.20
CA LYS A 31 -28.82 59.36 -4.37
C LYS A 31 -29.68 58.14 -4.22
N ASP A 32 -29.31 57.01 -4.80
CA ASP A 32 -30.11 55.78 -4.68
C ASP A 32 -29.38 54.61 -4.03
N ILE A 33 -28.26 54.88 -3.30
CA ILE A 33 -27.51 53.82 -2.61
C ILE A 33 -28.17 53.43 -1.30
N ASP A 34 -29.02 54.27 -0.75
CA ASP A 34 -29.68 54.02 0.54
C ASP A 34 -30.90 53.09 0.48
N SER A 35 -31.32 52.67 -0.73
CA SER A 35 -32.46 51.76 -0.89
C SER A 35 -32.06 50.33 -1.35
N ASN A 36 -30.82 50.10 -1.71
CA ASN A 36 -30.34 48.73 -2.00
C ASN A 36 -29.86 48.10 -0.70
N PRO A 37 -30.47 46.98 -0.27
CA PRO A 37 -29.98 46.27 0.89
C PRO A 37 -28.53 45.82 0.65
N THR A 38 -27.57 46.48 1.27
CA THR A 38 -26.18 46.02 1.29
C THR A 38 -26.11 44.78 2.13
N LEU A 39 -25.35 43.77 1.63
CA LEU A 39 -25.12 42.57 2.40
C LEU A 39 -24.45 42.93 3.75
N ASP A 40 -25.18 42.75 4.81
CA ASP A 40 -24.64 42.89 6.18
C ASP A 40 -24.28 41.53 6.73
N THR A 41 -22.99 41.26 6.82
CA THR A 41 -22.45 40.04 7.42
C THR A 41 -22.05 40.20 8.88
N SER A 42 -22.19 41.37 9.46
CA SER A 42 -21.80 41.65 10.84
C SER A 42 -22.53 40.77 11.86
N HIS A 43 -23.78 40.42 11.57
CA HIS A 43 -24.65 39.59 12.39
C HIS A 43 -24.77 38.13 11.84
N ALA A 44 -23.98 37.73 10.87
CA ALA A 44 -24.11 36.40 10.25
C ALA A 44 -23.93 35.23 11.24
N LYS A 45 -23.20 35.46 12.32
CA LYS A 45 -23.01 34.47 13.41
C LYS A 45 -24.19 34.45 14.39
N ASP A 46 -24.98 35.52 14.44
CA ASP A 46 -26.03 35.67 15.45
C ASP A 46 -27.17 34.70 15.14
N GLY A 47 -27.34 33.70 16.03
CA GLY A 47 -28.37 32.71 15.85
C GLY A 47 -28.03 31.59 14.82
N PHE A 48 -26.84 31.60 14.21
CA PHE A 48 -26.40 30.47 13.37
C PHE A 48 -25.95 29.32 14.29
N VAL A 49 -26.85 28.39 14.53
CA VAL A 49 -26.69 27.28 15.46
C VAL A 49 -26.85 25.96 14.77
N LEU A 50 -25.85 25.10 14.84
CA LEU A 50 -25.96 23.67 14.54
C LEU A 50 -26.59 22.99 15.76
N ASN A 51 -27.76 22.35 15.56
CA ASN A 51 -28.46 21.68 16.65
C ASN A 51 -27.83 20.32 16.96
N VAL A 52 -27.73 20.00 18.24
CA VAL A 52 -27.33 18.66 18.68
C VAL A 52 -28.44 17.69 18.32
N PRO A 53 -28.15 16.58 17.59
CA PRO A 53 -29.16 15.58 17.31
C PRO A 53 -29.82 15.02 18.56
N ALA A 54 -31.11 14.72 18.48
CA ALA A 54 -31.84 14.11 19.58
C ALA A 54 -31.16 12.79 19.99
N ASN A 55 -30.99 12.58 21.31
CA ASN A 55 -30.34 11.41 21.90
C ASN A 55 -28.82 11.28 21.63
N ALA A 56 -28.14 12.33 21.15
CA ALA A 56 -26.69 12.28 20.87
C ALA A 56 -25.88 11.81 22.09
N ALA A 57 -26.26 12.22 23.31
CA ALA A 57 -25.59 11.83 24.54
C ALA A 57 -25.73 10.34 24.92
N ASN A 58 -26.74 9.64 24.40
CA ASN A 58 -27.10 8.27 24.79
C ASN A 58 -27.03 7.27 23.63
N ASN A 59 -26.70 7.73 22.43
CA ASN A 59 -26.64 6.91 21.23
C ASN A 59 -25.18 6.71 20.81
N THR A 60 -24.89 5.50 20.30
CA THR A 60 -23.70 5.26 19.48
C THR A 60 -24.10 5.35 18.01
N TYR A 61 -23.47 6.25 17.28
CA TYR A 61 -23.66 6.39 15.84
C TYR A 61 -22.71 5.46 15.11
N ASP A 62 -23.23 4.32 14.68
CA ASP A 62 -22.50 3.37 13.85
C ASP A 62 -22.57 3.82 12.38
N LEU A 63 -21.47 4.33 11.86
CA LEU A 63 -21.40 4.86 10.50
C LEU A 63 -21.39 3.77 9.42
N SER A 64 -21.10 2.52 9.80
CA SER A 64 -21.09 1.40 8.87
C SER A 64 -22.50 0.84 8.62
N SER A 65 -23.38 0.96 9.60
CA SER A 65 -24.75 0.44 9.56
C SER A 65 -25.82 1.46 9.18
N SER A 66 -25.45 2.74 9.01
CA SER A 66 -26.36 3.84 8.71
C SER A 66 -26.03 4.46 7.37
N GLU A 67 -27.05 4.90 6.62
CA GLU A 67 -26.85 5.58 5.33
C GLU A 67 -26.63 7.11 5.47
N GLY A 68 -27.12 7.70 6.55
CA GLY A 68 -27.03 9.15 6.75
C GLY A 68 -27.20 9.58 8.20
N LEU A 69 -26.48 10.65 8.54
CA LEU A 69 -26.62 11.40 9.80
C LEU A 69 -27.45 12.64 9.55
N GLN A 70 -28.63 12.70 10.20
CA GLN A 70 -29.52 13.86 10.09
C GLN A 70 -29.03 15.00 10.99
N LEU A 71 -28.67 16.13 10.38
CA LEU A 71 -28.32 17.37 11.05
C LEU A 71 -29.34 18.47 10.74
N THR A 72 -29.55 19.39 11.68
CA THR A 72 -30.36 20.58 11.48
C THR A 72 -29.66 21.82 12.03
N CYS A 73 -29.93 22.98 11.43
CA CYS A 73 -29.39 24.24 11.91
C CYS A 73 -30.39 25.38 11.79
N ASN A 74 -30.10 26.49 12.49
CA ASN A 74 -30.70 27.78 12.20
C ASN A 74 -29.86 28.46 11.11
N GLN A 75 -30.50 29.20 10.22
CA GLN A 75 -29.82 29.92 9.14
C GLN A 75 -29.00 31.10 9.67
N PRO A 76 -27.83 31.43 9.10
CA PRO A 76 -27.11 32.66 9.38
C PRO A 76 -27.97 33.91 9.13
N ASN A 77 -27.78 34.95 9.93
CA ASN A 77 -28.50 36.22 9.76
C ASN A 77 -27.70 37.19 8.87
N TYR A 78 -28.17 37.39 7.66
CA TYR A 78 -27.57 38.33 6.69
C TYR A 78 -28.37 39.66 6.61
N GLY A 79 -28.58 40.30 7.77
CA GLY A 79 -29.29 41.56 7.82
C GLY A 79 -30.79 41.44 7.61
N GLY A 80 -31.37 40.26 7.88
CA GLY A 80 -32.82 39.98 7.66
C GLY A 80 -33.22 39.68 6.20
N VAL A 81 -32.26 39.60 5.29
CA VAL A 81 -32.50 39.22 3.90
C VAL A 81 -32.42 37.70 3.77
N PRO A 82 -33.44 37.03 3.18
CA PRO A 82 -33.49 35.59 3.04
C PRO A 82 -32.63 35.12 1.84
N TYR A 83 -31.34 35.09 1.97
CA TYR A 83 -30.43 34.54 0.98
C TYR A 83 -30.46 33.01 0.97
N VAL A 84 -30.34 32.40 -0.22
CA VAL A 84 -30.06 30.97 -0.31
C VAL A 84 -28.67 30.70 0.24
N THR A 85 -28.62 29.92 1.32
CA THR A 85 -27.39 29.61 2.03
C THR A 85 -26.93 28.21 1.69
N ARG A 86 -25.64 28.06 1.38
CA ARG A 86 -24.99 26.77 1.19
C ARG A 86 -24.21 26.42 2.44
N TYR A 87 -24.44 25.23 2.95
CA TYR A 87 -23.83 24.69 4.15
C TYR A 87 -22.83 23.60 3.81
N PHE A 88 -21.66 23.62 4.46
CA PHE A 88 -20.63 22.61 4.39
C PHE A 88 -20.42 22.07 5.81
N VAL A 89 -20.39 20.75 5.93
CA VAL A 89 -20.13 20.10 7.21
C VAL A 89 -18.64 19.95 7.41
N GLN A 90 -18.15 20.39 8.55
CA GLN A 90 -16.77 20.19 8.99
C GLN A 90 -16.75 19.23 10.17
N VAL A 91 -15.84 18.25 10.13
CA VAL A 91 -15.62 17.25 11.18
C VAL A 91 -14.22 17.34 11.73
N ALA A 92 -14.08 17.17 13.04
CA ALA A 92 -12.80 17.07 13.74
C ALA A 92 -12.87 15.96 14.80
N ILE A 93 -11.71 15.47 15.18
CA ILE A 93 -11.51 14.58 16.35
C ILE A 93 -11.01 15.37 17.57
N ASP A 94 -10.86 16.69 17.44
CA ASP A 94 -10.47 17.66 18.46
C ASP A 94 -11.52 18.79 18.50
N PRO A 95 -12.02 19.21 19.68
CA PRO A 95 -13.07 20.21 19.81
C PRO A 95 -12.66 21.61 19.34
N GLN A 96 -11.38 21.87 19.21
CA GLN A 96 -10.87 23.24 18.99
C GLN A 96 -10.95 23.70 17.53
N PHE A 97 -11.15 22.83 16.54
CA PHE A 97 -11.17 23.20 15.12
C PHE A 97 -10.04 24.17 14.73
N LYS A 98 -8.83 23.89 15.15
CA LYS A 98 -7.67 24.76 14.87
C LYS A 98 -7.46 24.87 13.36
N ASN A 99 -7.18 26.07 12.87
CA ASN A 99 -6.80 26.30 11.49
C ASN A 99 -5.41 25.67 11.25
N GLY A 100 -5.36 24.63 10.40
CA GLY A 100 -4.13 23.93 10.05
C GLY A 100 -4.43 22.60 9.41
N THR A 101 -3.48 22.06 8.66
CA THR A 101 -3.57 20.74 8.07
C THR A 101 -3.64 19.69 9.19
N GLY A 102 -4.65 18.81 9.14
CA GLY A 102 -4.81 17.70 10.08
C GLY A 102 -5.79 17.92 11.23
N ASN A 103 -6.31 19.13 11.47
CA ASN A 103 -7.19 19.38 12.61
C ASN A 103 -8.69 19.20 12.31
N PHE A 104 -9.11 19.38 11.07
CA PHE A 104 -10.48 19.10 10.62
C PHE A 104 -10.51 18.75 9.13
N LYS A 105 -11.60 18.12 8.71
CA LYS A 105 -11.93 17.94 7.29
C LYS A 105 -13.28 18.59 7.01
N GLU A 106 -13.40 19.25 5.86
CA GLU A 106 -14.67 19.64 5.29
C GLU A 106 -15.14 18.54 4.35
N LEU A 107 -16.37 18.09 4.52
CA LEU A 107 -16.96 17.08 3.65
C LEU A 107 -17.15 17.63 2.24
N GLY A 108 -17.07 16.77 1.22
CA GLY A 108 -17.25 17.17 -0.17
C GLY A 108 -18.71 17.53 -0.50
N SER A 109 -19.66 16.94 0.24
CA SER A 109 -21.08 17.24 0.13
C SER A 109 -21.41 18.64 0.67
N SER A 110 -22.38 19.30 0.03
CA SER A 110 -22.93 20.57 0.51
C SER A 110 -24.45 20.58 0.41
N PHE A 111 -25.08 21.42 1.22
CA PHE A 111 -26.54 21.45 1.37
C PHE A 111 -27.05 22.88 1.22
N THR A 112 -28.24 23.03 0.63
CA THR A 112 -28.94 24.34 0.51
C THR A 112 -30.15 24.45 1.41
N THR A 113 -30.35 23.47 2.28
CA THR A 113 -31.43 23.43 3.27
C THR A 113 -30.86 23.33 4.69
N ALA A 114 -31.58 23.88 5.65
CA ALA A 114 -31.20 23.82 7.06
C ALA A 114 -31.41 22.42 7.70
N SER A 115 -31.94 21.48 6.94
CA SER A 115 -32.04 20.05 7.31
C SER A 115 -31.19 19.26 6.33
N MET A 116 -30.17 18.60 6.82
CA MET A 116 -29.10 17.98 6.04
C MET A 116 -29.02 16.50 6.37
N ASN A 117 -29.01 15.64 5.35
CA ASN A 117 -28.72 14.23 5.51
C ASN A 117 -27.27 13.98 5.08
N VAL A 118 -26.36 13.92 6.04
CA VAL A 118 -24.92 13.76 5.81
C VAL A 118 -24.62 12.30 5.56
N ALA A 119 -24.02 11.97 4.43
CA ALA A 119 -23.65 10.60 4.08
C ALA A 119 -22.62 10.04 5.09
N THR A 120 -22.95 8.92 5.71
CA THR A 120 -22.12 8.33 6.76
C THR A 120 -20.79 7.80 6.25
N ASN A 121 -20.71 7.33 5.00
CA ASN A 121 -19.46 6.91 4.38
C ASN A 121 -18.46 8.08 4.27
N GLU A 122 -18.91 9.26 3.85
CA GLU A 122 -18.06 10.43 3.71
C GLU A 122 -17.55 10.93 5.08
N LEU A 123 -18.43 10.89 6.07
CA LEU A 123 -18.08 11.21 7.45
C LEU A 123 -17.08 10.19 8.01
N ASN A 124 -17.31 8.88 7.80
CA ASN A 124 -16.43 7.80 8.17
C ASN A 124 -15.01 7.98 7.62
N ASP A 125 -14.90 8.19 6.31
CA ASP A 125 -13.60 8.34 5.63
C ASP A 125 -12.83 9.56 6.15
N SER A 126 -13.55 10.63 6.43
CA SER A 126 -12.97 11.86 7.01
C SER A 126 -12.43 11.64 8.42
N ILE A 127 -13.16 10.90 9.28
CA ILE A 127 -12.73 10.55 10.64
C ILE A 127 -11.50 9.64 10.60
N VAL A 128 -11.53 8.59 9.78
CA VAL A 128 -10.40 7.67 9.61
C VAL A 128 -9.15 8.44 9.17
N LYS A 129 -9.30 9.33 8.18
CA LYS A 129 -8.20 10.14 7.68
C LYS A 129 -7.64 11.09 8.74
N LEU A 130 -8.50 11.77 9.51
CA LEU A 130 -8.08 12.65 10.61
C LEU A 130 -7.31 11.88 11.68
N PHE A 131 -7.81 10.69 12.04
CA PHE A 131 -7.15 9.87 13.06
C PHE A 131 -5.78 9.38 12.59
N THR A 132 -5.68 8.85 11.37
CA THR A 132 -4.43 8.32 10.82
C THR A 132 -3.38 9.40 10.57
N GLU A 133 -3.79 10.60 10.15
CA GLU A 133 -2.90 11.76 10.00
C GLU A 133 -2.37 12.26 11.36
N ALA A 134 -3.20 12.22 12.41
CA ALA A 134 -2.81 12.61 13.75
C ALA A 134 -1.98 11.55 14.49
N ASN A 135 -2.13 10.28 14.13
CA ASN A 135 -1.53 9.12 14.81
C ASN A 135 -0.91 8.13 13.82
N PRO A 136 0.16 8.50 13.10
CA PRO A 136 0.70 7.71 11.99
C PRO A 136 1.22 6.32 12.39
N ASP A 137 1.56 6.15 13.67
CA ASP A 137 2.09 4.89 14.21
C ASP A 137 1.06 4.11 15.05
N THR A 138 -0.22 4.52 14.99
CA THR A 138 -1.28 3.88 15.77
C THR A 138 -2.35 3.31 14.82
N LYS A 139 -2.71 2.06 15.04
CA LYS A 139 -3.82 1.44 14.30
C LYS A 139 -5.13 2.14 14.63
N PHE A 140 -5.98 2.35 13.60
CA PHE A 140 -7.32 2.89 13.80
C PHE A 140 -8.17 1.95 14.71
N PRO A 141 -8.90 2.49 15.71
CA PRO A 141 -9.64 1.68 16.67
C PRO A 141 -11.03 1.28 16.15
N ASP A 142 -11.09 0.42 15.13
CA ASP A 142 -12.32 0.03 14.41
C ASP A 142 -13.50 -0.43 15.28
N ALA A 143 -13.24 -0.98 16.46
CA ALA A 143 -14.27 -1.52 17.34
C ALA A 143 -14.56 -0.61 18.56
N THR A 144 -14.01 0.60 18.60
CA THR A 144 -14.12 1.48 19.77
C THR A 144 -14.76 2.81 19.37
N PRO A 145 -15.95 3.13 19.90
CA PRO A 145 -16.55 4.44 19.66
C PRO A 145 -15.66 5.56 20.18
N MET A 146 -15.62 6.66 19.44
CA MET A 146 -14.84 7.84 19.77
C MET A 146 -15.69 9.12 19.65
N PRO A 147 -15.38 10.18 20.42
CA PRO A 147 -16.05 11.46 20.24
C PRO A 147 -15.58 12.13 18.95
N ILE A 148 -16.54 12.75 18.26
CA ILE A 148 -16.26 13.64 17.12
C ILE A 148 -16.92 15.00 17.35
N TYR A 149 -16.39 16.00 16.67
CA TYR A 149 -16.86 17.38 16.75
C TYR A 149 -17.29 17.85 15.37
N LEU A 150 -18.47 18.46 15.29
CA LEU A 150 -19.04 18.93 14.04
C LEU A 150 -19.33 20.43 14.15
N ARG A 151 -19.11 21.15 13.04
CA ARG A 151 -19.63 22.50 12.83
C ARG A 151 -20.01 22.69 11.38
N LEU A 152 -20.75 23.74 11.09
CA LEU A 152 -21.09 24.16 9.76
C LEU A 152 -20.27 25.39 9.35
N ARG A 153 -19.82 25.40 8.11
CA ARG A 153 -19.44 26.60 7.38
C ARG A 153 -20.57 26.94 6.41
N ALA A 154 -21.01 28.17 6.42
CA ALA A 154 -22.09 28.65 5.56
C ALA A 154 -21.60 29.80 4.68
N ILE A 155 -22.09 29.85 3.45
CA ILE A 155 -21.88 30.94 2.50
C ILE A 155 -23.20 31.25 1.79
N ILE A 156 -23.34 32.43 1.21
CA ILE A 156 -24.42 32.73 0.28
C ILE A 156 -24.16 32.01 -1.03
N ASP A 157 -25.11 31.18 -1.47
CA ASP A 157 -24.92 30.20 -2.55
C ASP A 157 -24.49 30.84 -3.87
N ASN A 158 -25.14 31.92 -4.28
CA ASN A 158 -24.91 32.53 -5.59
C ASN A 158 -23.60 33.34 -5.68
N THR A 159 -23.06 33.81 -4.59
CA THR A 159 -21.93 34.74 -4.58
C THR A 159 -20.68 34.14 -3.95
N GLY A 160 -20.83 33.09 -3.12
CA GLY A 160 -19.75 32.53 -2.33
C GLY A 160 -19.26 33.43 -1.20
N THR A 161 -19.95 34.54 -0.94
CA THR A 161 -19.62 35.53 0.09
C THR A 161 -20.41 35.28 1.38
N GLY A 162 -20.18 36.09 2.43
CA GLY A 162 -20.92 35.98 3.68
C GLY A 162 -20.55 34.74 4.49
N GLU A 163 -19.28 34.32 4.45
CA GLU A 163 -18.82 33.16 5.20
C GLU A 163 -19.10 33.32 6.69
N SER A 164 -19.71 32.29 7.27
CA SER A 164 -19.99 32.21 8.71
C SER A 164 -19.86 30.77 9.20
N PHE A 165 -19.59 30.63 10.50
CA PHE A 165 -19.43 29.33 11.16
C PHE A 165 -20.44 29.19 12.29
N SER A 166 -21.04 28.01 12.42
CA SER A 166 -21.91 27.67 13.54
C SER A 166 -21.10 27.42 14.82
N ASN A 167 -21.82 27.19 15.94
CA ASN A 167 -21.23 26.53 17.10
C ASN A 167 -20.70 25.14 16.73
N VAL A 168 -19.77 24.64 17.55
CA VAL A 168 -19.31 23.26 17.52
C VAL A 168 -20.26 22.42 18.37
N ILE A 169 -20.67 21.26 17.85
CA ILE A 169 -21.38 20.23 18.63
C ILE A 169 -20.50 19.01 18.79
N GLU A 170 -20.73 18.26 19.85
CA GLU A 170 -20.08 16.95 20.09
C GLU A 170 -21.07 15.83 19.86
N LEU A 171 -20.62 14.79 19.16
CA LEU A 171 -21.21 13.46 19.16
C LEU A 171 -20.29 12.55 19.97
N PRO A 172 -20.63 12.22 21.22
CA PRO A 172 -19.67 11.59 22.15
C PRO A 172 -19.35 10.15 21.84
N SER A 173 -20.17 9.47 21.03
CA SER A 173 -20.02 8.07 20.71
C SER A 173 -20.29 7.80 19.24
N VAL A 174 -19.23 7.79 18.43
CA VAL A 174 -19.29 7.49 17.00
C VAL A 174 -18.37 6.34 16.71
N LEU A 175 -18.92 5.29 16.12
CA LEU A 175 -18.18 4.13 15.64
C LEU A 175 -17.91 4.30 14.15
N ALA A 176 -16.65 4.56 13.82
CA ALA A 176 -16.14 4.57 12.46
C ALA A 176 -15.32 3.31 12.20
N GLU A 177 -15.24 2.90 10.95
CA GLU A 177 -14.55 1.70 10.52
C GLU A 177 -13.56 2.02 9.40
N HIS A 178 -12.32 1.57 9.54
CA HIS A 178 -11.30 1.71 8.51
C HIS A 178 -11.50 0.64 7.43
N LYS A 179 -12.37 0.91 6.45
CA LYS A 179 -12.71 0.02 5.34
C LYS A 179 -11.60 -0.05 4.29
N VAL A 180 -10.41 -0.47 4.68
CA VAL A 180 -9.33 -0.76 3.75
C VAL A 180 -9.23 -2.26 3.60
N GLU A 181 -9.14 -2.74 2.36
CA GLU A 181 -8.80 -4.14 2.12
C GLU A 181 -7.47 -4.43 2.82
N LYS A 182 -7.47 -5.42 3.71
CA LYS A 182 -6.25 -5.76 4.44
C LYS A 182 -5.19 -6.25 3.48
N ALA A 183 -4.01 -5.68 3.60
CA ALA A 183 -2.84 -6.17 2.89
C ALA A 183 -2.66 -7.66 3.18
N LYS A 184 -2.31 -8.42 2.16
CA LYS A 184 -2.08 -9.86 2.25
C LYS A 184 -0.70 -10.17 1.72
N VAL A 185 -0.01 -11.09 2.38
CA VAL A 185 1.25 -11.61 1.84
C VAL A 185 0.99 -12.23 0.46
N PRO A 186 1.86 -12.03 -0.53
CA PRO A 186 1.64 -12.53 -1.87
C PRO A 186 1.62 -14.06 -1.91
N GLU A 187 0.87 -14.63 -2.83
CA GLU A 187 0.83 -16.08 -3.04
C GLU A 187 2.13 -16.59 -3.67
N ASN A 188 2.72 -15.82 -4.55
CA ASN A 188 3.93 -16.16 -5.26
C ASN A 188 4.95 -15.02 -5.23
N LEU A 189 6.23 -15.37 -5.33
CA LEU A 189 7.31 -14.45 -5.54
C LEU A 189 8.23 -15.00 -6.65
N PHE A 190 8.70 -14.12 -7.50
CA PHE A 190 9.58 -14.47 -8.62
C PHE A 190 10.91 -13.73 -8.48
N ILE A 191 11.98 -14.34 -8.99
CA ILE A 191 13.31 -13.76 -9.07
C ILE A 191 13.81 -13.76 -10.51
N VAL A 192 14.49 -12.70 -10.90
CA VAL A 192 15.15 -12.55 -12.20
C VAL A 192 16.48 -11.83 -12.00
N GLY A 193 17.48 -12.14 -12.75
CA GLY A 193 18.79 -11.49 -12.58
C GLY A 193 19.81 -11.91 -13.61
N SER A 194 20.96 -11.30 -13.58
CA SER A 194 22.05 -11.51 -14.54
C SER A 194 22.56 -12.95 -14.59
N SER A 195 22.32 -13.75 -13.55
CA SER A 195 22.77 -15.13 -13.41
C SER A 195 21.64 -16.11 -13.06
N ILE A 196 20.38 -15.70 -13.15
CA ILE A 196 19.23 -16.55 -12.90
C ILE A 196 18.73 -17.12 -14.23
N GLN A 197 18.71 -18.45 -14.38
CA GLN A 197 18.31 -19.13 -15.61
C GLN A 197 18.95 -18.51 -16.88
N ASP A 198 18.14 -17.98 -17.78
CA ASP A 198 18.57 -17.35 -19.03
C ASP A 198 18.76 -15.83 -18.87
N SER A 199 19.25 -15.38 -17.72
CA SER A 199 19.46 -13.98 -17.37
C SER A 199 18.15 -13.19 -17.25
N TRP A 200 18.17 -11.90 -17.43
CA TRP A 200 17.05 -10.96 -17.20
C TRP A 200 15.77 -11.24 -18.00
N SER A 201 15.79 -12.17 -18.92
CA SER A 201 14.62 -12.55 -19.70
C SER A 201 13.81 -13.73 -19.11
N SER A 202 14.38 -14.42 -18.13
CA SER A 202 13.78 -15.62 -17.55
C SER A 202 13.49 -15.44 -16.07
N TRP A 203 12.22 -15.56 -15.71
CA TRP A 203 11.73 -15.44 -14.36
C TRP A 203 11.64 -16.80 -13.69
N LYS A 204 12.32 -16.95 -12.58
CA LYS A 204 12.23 -18.13 -11.74
C LYS A 204 11.24 -17.90 -10.62
N LYS A 205 10.24 -18.78 -10.48
CA LYS A 205 9.36 -18.79 -9.31
C LYS A 205 10.14 -19.30 -8.10
N MET A 206 10.06 -18.58 -6.99
CA MET A 206 10.66 -19.03 -5.74
C MET A 206 9.80 -20.11 -5.09
N ALA A 207 10.43 -21.14 -4.54
CA ALA A 207 9.74 -22.16 -3.76
C ALA A 207 9.20 -21.59 -2.45
N LYS A 208 8.13 -22.19 -1.92
CA LYS A 208 7.56 -21.86 -0.61
C LYS A 208 7.81 -23.01 0.37
N PRO A 209 8.15 -22.73 1.61
CA PRO A 209 8.10 -23.76 2.64
C PRO A 209 6.68 -24.27 2.83
N PHE A 210 6.51 -25.56 3.00
CA PHE A 210 5.20 -26.18 3.18
C PHE A 210 4.45 -25.61 4.41
N GLU A 211 3.18 -25.29 4.24
CA GLU A 211 2.30 -24.70 5.26
C GLU A 211 2.73 -23.35 5.85
N LEU A 212 3.64 -22.64 5.18
CA LEU A 212 4.08 -21.31 5.62
C LEU A 212 3.79 -20.27 4.52
N SER A 213 2.85 -19.40 4.78
CA SER A 213 2.58 -18.26 3.89
C SER A 213 3.57 -17.13 4.11
N GLY A 214 3.82 -16.34 3.06
CA GLY A 214 4.72 -15.19 3.13
C GLY A 214 6.20 -15.55 3.26
N GLN A 215 6.59 -16.77 2.94
CA GLN A 215 7.97 -17.20 2.95
C GLN A 215 8.34 -17.83 1.61
N TYR A 216 9.50 -17.43 1.06
CA TYR A 216 9.93 -17.82 -0.28
C TYR A 216 11.42 -18.06 -0.27
N PHE A 217 11.89 -19.10 -0.94
CA PHE A 217 13.31 -19.41 -1.03
C PHE A 217 13.73 -19.92 -2.40
N THR A 218 15.00 -19.76 -2.71
CA THR A 218 15.65 -20.40 -3.85
C THR A 218 17.13 -20.54 -3.59
N LEU A 219 17.75 -21.62 -4.12
CA LEU A 219 19.19 -21.69 -4.26
C LEU A 219 19.59 -21.06 -5.59
N ALA A 220 20.55 -20.16 -5.55
CA ALA A 220 21.04 -19.46 -6.72
C ALA A 220 22.56 -19.24 -6.65
N TYR A 221 23.24 -19.36 -7.79
CA TYR A 221 24.62 -18.95 -7.93
C TYR A 221 24.69 -17.50 -8.44
N PHE A 222 25.48 -16.72 -7.77
CA PHE A 222 25.79 -15.35 -8.20
C PHE A 222 27.28 -15.24 -8.53
N PRO A 223 27.70 -14.91 -9.74
CA PRO A 223 29.03 -14.40 -10.02
C PRO A 223 29.29 -13.11 -9.25
N ALA A 224 30.55 -12.76 -9.04
CA ALA A 224 30.90 -11.52 -8.39
C ALA A 224 30.31 -10.31 -9.14
N GLY A 225 29.59 -9.46 -8.42
CA GLY A 225 28.93 -8.27 -8.97
C GLY A 225 27.60 -8.56 -9.69
N ALA A 226 27.10 -9.78 -9.64
CA ALA A 226 25.78 -10.10 -10.21
C ALA A 226 24.66 -9.29 -9.55
N GLU A 227 23.61 -9.04 -10.30
CA GLU A 227 22.45 -8.29 -9.85
C GLU A 227 21.15 -9.02 -10.14
N PHE A 228 20.14 -8.80 -9.30
CA PHE A 228 18.81 -9.38 -9.47
C PHE A 228 17.70 -8.45 -8.98
N LYS A 229 16.48 -8.77 -9.35
CA LYS A 229 15.23 -8.21 -8.81
C LYS A 229 14.26 -9.32 -8.45
N CYS A 230 13.27 -8.96 -7.65
CA CYS A 230 12.11 -9.79 -7.41
C CYS A 230 10.84 -9.15 -7.98
N ALA A 231 9.75 -9.90 -8.04
CA ALA A 231 8.44 -9.42 -8.40
C ALA A 231 7.33 -10.32 -7.88
N LEU A 232 6.12 -9.78 -7.76
CA LEU A 232 4.92 -10.53 -7.41
C LEU A 232 4.41 -11.34 -8.61
N ASN A 233 4.64 -10.84 -9.82
CA ASN A 233 4.29 -11.51 -11.07
C ASN A 233 5.49 -11.55 -12.00
N SER A 234 5.61 -12.63 -12.77
CA SER A 234 6.63 -12.76 -13.80
C SER A 234 6.52 -11.62 -14.83
N GLY A 235 7.63 -10.97 -15.14
CA GLY A 235 7.71 -9.87 -16.10
C GLY A 235 7.63 -8.46 -15.51
N GLU A 236 7.44 -8.32 -14.20
CA GLU A 236 7.18 -7.00 -13.57
C GLU A 236 8.44 -6.47 -12.90
N TYR A 237 9.49 -6.36 -13.05
CA TYR A 237 10.69 -5.82 -12.37
C TYR A 237 10.42 -4.85 -11.20
N SER A 238 9.42 -5.17 -10.34
CA SER A 238 8.82 -4.24 -9.38
C SER A 238 9.51 -4.17 -8.03
N MET A 239 10.32 -5.16 -7.66
CA MET A 239 10.94 -5.23 -6.33
C MET A 239 12.46 -5.22 -6.45
N GLY A 240 13.06 -4.09 -6.12
CA GLY A 240 14.49 -3.90 -6.02
C GLY A 240 15.00 -3.89 -4.58
N TYR A 241 16.22 -3.43 -4.36
CA TYR A 241 16.86 -3.37 -3.05
C TYR A 241 16.06 -2.53 -2.03
N SER A 242 15.53 -1.40 -2.47
CA SER A 242 14.73 -0.50 -1.60
C SER A 242 13.36 -1.06 -1.22
N SER A 243 12.90 -2.13 -1.87
CA SER A 243 11.65 -2.81 -1.53
C SER A 243 11.75 -3.68 -0.28
N PHE A 244 12.95 -3.95 0.18
CA PHE A 244 13.19 -4.74 1.39
C PHE A 244 13.35 -3.81 2.59
N SER A 245 12.50 -3.97 3.59
CA SER A 245 12.59 -3.25 4.87
C SER A 245 13.82 -3.65 5.69
N SER A 246 14.34 -4.85 5.43
CA SER A 246 15.57 -5.36 6.02
C SER A 246 16.29 -6.28 5.05
N VAL A 247 17.63 -6.17 5.02
CA VAL A 247 18.52 -7.06 4.25
C VAL A 247 19.55 -7.64 5.21
N ASN A 248 19.52 -8.95 5.38
CA ASN A 248 20.41 -9.70 6.27
C ASN A 248 21.37 -10.54 5.44
N ASP A 249 22.61 -10.13 5.41
CA ASP A 249 23.71 -10.88 4.75
C ASP A 249 24.44 -11.73 5.78
N ASN A 250 23.88 -12.90 6.09
CA ASN A 250 24.39 -13.79 7.14
C ASN A 250 25.61 -14.63 6.71
N ILE A 251 26.03 -14.51 5.45
CA ILE A 251 27.12 -15.31 4.86
C ILE A 251 28.19 -14.44 4.19
N SER A 252 28.14 -13.13 4.37
CA SER A 252 29.08 -12.18 3.77
C SER A 252 29.11 -12.25 2.23
N ALA A 253 27.94 -12.37 1.60
CA ALA A 253 27.78 -12.31 0.15
C ALA A 253 28.07 -10.91 -0.43
N GLY A 254 28.11 -9.89 0.42
CA GLY A 254 28.29 -8.48 0.03
C GLY A 254 27.07 -7.90 -0.64
N VAL A 255 25.89 -8.10 -0.01
CA VAL A 255 24.61 -7.66 -0.56
C VAL A 255 24.43 -6.16 -0.38
N SER A 256 24.12 -5.44 -1.47
CA SER A 256 23.95 -3.99 -1.48
C SER A 256 23.00 -3.54 -2.58
N ALA A 257 22.66 -2.24 -2.59
CA ALA A 257 21.98 -1.64 -3.74
C ALA A 257 22.91 -1.65 -4.97
N GLY A 258 22.36 -2.08 -6.10
CA GLY A 258 22.99 -2.06 -7.40
C GLY A 258 22.38 -1.01 -8.34
N ASP A 259 22.66 -1.12 -9.63
CA ASP A 259 22.13 -0.21 -10.64
C ASP A 259 20.60 -0.33 -10.76
N ASN A 260 19.91 0.78 -10.98
CA ASN A 260 18.44 0.82 -11.11
C ASN A 260 17.68 0.15 -9.96
N ASP A 261 18.19 0.29 -8.75
CA ASP A 261 17.63 -0.35 -7.54
C ASP A 261 17.65 -1.89 -7.58
N ASN A 262 18.56 -2.51 -8.35
CA ASN A 262 18.77 -3.94 -8.28
C ASN A 262 19.36 -4.34 -6.93
N VAL A 263 19.19 -5.60 -6.54
CA VAL A 263 19.99 -6.20 -5.46
C VAL A 263 21.28 -6.69 -6.07
N LYS A 264 22.42 -6.18 -5.59
CA LYS A 264 23.77 -6.55 -6.04
C LYS A 264 24.43 -7.51 -5.05
N VAL A 265 25.10 -8.54 -5.58
CA VAL A 265 25.87 -9.52 -4.81
C VAL A 265 27.35 -9.39 -5.18
N ALA A 266 28.18 -8.94 -4.25
CA ALA A 266 29.60 -8.62 -4.53
C ALA A 266 30.47 -9.87 -4.65
N ASN A 267 30.22 -10.90 -3.83
CA ASN A 267 31.04 -12.10 -3.75
C ASN A 267 30.40 -13.24 -4.53
N ALA A 268 31.23 -13.95 -5.34
CA ALA A 268 30.74 -15.10 -6.10
C ALA A 268 30.44 -16.28 -5.17
N GLY A 269 29.35 -17.01 -5.44
CA GLY A 269 29.02 -18.21 -4.69
C GLY A 269 27.57 -18.68 -4.89
N TRP A 270 27.29 -19.85 -4.34
CA TRP A 270 25.94 -20.35 -4.15
C TRP A 270 25.38 -19.81 -2.84
N TYR A 271 24.17 -19.27 -2.90
CA TYR A 271 23.46 -18.73 -1.75
C TYR A 271 22.03 -19.24 -1.69
N LEU A 272 21.55 -19.44 -0.49
CA LEU A 272 20.13 -19.52 -0.23
C LEU A 272 19.60 -18.08 -0.14
N VAL A 273 18.79 -17.68 -1.11
CA VAL A 273 18.03 -16.43 -1.08
C VAL A 273 16.69 -16.73 -0.43
N TYR A 274 16.46 -16.17 0.76
CA TYR A 274 15.28 -16.43 1.56
C TYR A 274 14.56 -15.13 1.90
N ILE A 275 13.31 -15.00 1.45
CA ILE A 275 12.51 -13.80 1.62
C ILE A 275 11.34 -14.11 2.53
N LYS A 276 11.16 -13.25 3.55
CA LYS A 276 10.00 -13.26 4.44
C LYS A 276 9.15 -12.02 4.15
N ALA A 277 7.86 -12.23 3.91
CA ALA A 277 6.86 -11.18 3.79
C ALA A 277 5.94 -11.22 5.00
N SER A 278 5.68 -10.10 5.61
CA SER A 278 4.74 -9.95 6.73
C SER A 278 3.86 -8.73 6.53
N VAL A 279 2.63 -8.79 7.02
CA VAL A 279 1.75 -7.63 7.01
C VAL A 279 2.07 -6.74 8.20
N ASN A 280 2.38 -5.48 7.93
CA ASN A 280 2.38 -4.43 8.94
C ASN A 280 0.94 -3.95 9.13
N ASP A 281 0.27 -4.40 10.18
CA ASP A 281 -1.13 -4.09 10.46
C ASP A 281 -1.38 -2.60 10.73
N ILE A 282 -0.36 -1.85 11.17
CA ILE A 282 -0.48 -0.41 11.45
C ILE A 282 -0.53 0.36 10.14
N LYS A 283 0.40 0.06 9.24
CA LYS A 283 0.53 0.74 7.94
C LYS A 283 -0.34 0.12 6.85
N ASN A 284 -0.88 -1.07 7.10
CA ASN A 284 -1.61 -1.89 6.13
C ASN A 284 -0.83 -2.13 4.82
N VAL A 285 0.44 -2.46 4.95
CA VAL A 285 1.35 -2.78 3.85
C VAL A 285 2.07 -4.11 4.10
N VAL A 286 2.55 -4.73 3.03
CA VAL A 286 3.44 -5.89 3.15
C VAL A 286 4.87 -5.40 3.26
N GLU A 287 5.58 -5.82 4.30
CA GLU A 287 7.00 -5.59 4.50
C GLU A 287 7.78 -6.85 4.17
N TYR A 288 8.93 -6.69 3.49
CA TYR A 288 9.77 -7.81 3.04
C TYR A 288 11.13 -7.76 3.70
N THR A 289 11.58 -8.92 4.20
CA THR A 289 12.95 -9.12 4.69
C THR A 289 13.67 -10.06 3.74
N LEU A 290 14.80 -9.63 3.21
CA LEU A 290 15.69 -10.43 2.38
C LEU A 290 16.81 -11.01 3.24
N ASN A 291 17.01 -12.33 3.18
CA ASN A 291 18.09 -13.02 3.88
C ASN A 291 18.96 -13.78 2.88
N PHE A 292 20.26 -13.61 2.99
CA PHE A 292 21.28 -14.42 2.34
C PHE A 292 21.87 -15.37 3.34
N GLU A 293 21.76 -16.66 3.05
CA GLU A 293 22.16 -17.75 3.92
C GLU A 293 23.06 -18.74 3.16
N LYS A 294 23.69 -19.65 3.90
CA LYS A 294 24.46 -20.74 3.31
C LYS A 294 23.56 -21.64 2.45
N ALA A 295 23.97 -21.88 1.22
CA ALA A 295 23.28 -22.82 0.34
C ALA A 295 23.65 -24.25 0.75
N GLU A 296 22.68 -25.02 1.21
CA GLU A 296 22.83 -26.42 1.59
C GLU A 296 21.61 -27.23 1.15
N ALA A 297 21.87 -28.38 0.53
CA ALA A 297 20.86 -29.38 0.25
C ALA A 297 21.33 -30.75 0.75
N THR A 298 20.40 -31.56 1.23
CA THR A 298 20.69 -32.84 1.89
C THR A 298 19.76 -33.91 1.35
N ILE A 299 20.27 -35.11 1.13
CA ILE A 299 19.45 -36.32 0.94
C ILE A 299 19.23 -37.02 2.27
N CYS A 300 18.05 -37.60 2.44
CA CYS A 300 17.69 -38.37 3.64
C CYS A 300 16.74 -39.51 3.28
N GLY A 301 16.43 -40.37 4.25
CA GLY A 301 15.50 -41.46 4.08
C GLY A 301 16.14 -42.86 4.08
N ALA A 302 15.36 -43.85 3.63
CA ALA A 302 15.81 -45.23 3.65
C ALA A 302 17.04 -45.49 2.74
N ALA A 303 17.21 -44.69 1.69
CA ALA A 303 18.36 -44.79 0.77
C ALA A 303 19.70 -44.40 1.41
N VAL A 304 19.68 -43.77 2.58
CA VAL A 304 20.87 -43.29 3.32
C VAL A 304 20.86 -43.74 4.79
N ASP A 305 20.89 -45.01 4.98
CA ASP A 305 20.94 -45.69 6.30
C ASP A 305 19.73 -45.35 7.19
N ALA A 306 18.58 -45.06 6.60
CA ALA A 306 17.39 -44.63 7.30
C ALA A 306 17.57 -43.36 8.17
N LYS A 307 18.54 -42.48 7.83
CA LYS A 307 18.71 -41.19 8.45
C LYS A 307 17.70 -40.20 7.87
N TRP A 308 16.93 -39.56 8.72
CA TRP A 308 15.86 -38.66 8.33
C TRP A 308 16.16 -37.19 8.69
N GLY A 309 15.88 -36.30 7.79
CA GLY A 309 16.05 -34.87 7.99
C GLY A 309 17.47 -34.49 8.37
N PHE A 310 17.60 -33.67 9.39
CA PHE A 310 18.91 -33.18 9.86
C PHE A 310 19.83 -34.25 10.44
N ASP A 311 19.34 -35.43 10.82
CA ASP A 311 20.16 -36.56 11.25
C ASP A 311 21.06 -37.10 10.11
N ALA A 312 20.72 -36.76 8.86
CA ALA A 312 21.54 -37.10 7.69
C ALA A 312 22.75 -36.16 7.48
N GLN A 313 22.79 -35.05 8.17
CA GLN A 313 23.92 -34.10 8.09
C GLN A 313 25.04 -34.44 9.09
N PRO A 314 26.31 -34.15 8.75
CA PRO A 314 26.79 -33.60 7.47
C PRO A 314 27.01 -34.65 6.38
N ASP A 315 26.85 -35.95 6.70
CA ASP A 315 27.33 -37.08 5.89
C ASP A 315 26.71 -37.14 4.48
N PHE A 316 25.47 -36.64 4.35
CA PHE A 316 24.66 -36.71 3.11
C PHE A 316 24.31 -35.35 2.50
N LEU A 317 25.14 -34.33 2.78
CA LEU A 317 25.07 -33.05 2.07
C LEU A 317 25.44 -33.22 0.60
N LEU A 318 24.73 -32.53 -0.28
CA LEU A 318 25.11 -32.42 -1.69
C LEU A 318 26.31 -31.48 -1.84
N GLU A 319 27.25 -31.86 -2.70
CA GLU A 319 28.35 -31.00 -3.11
C GLU A 319 27.85 -29.98 -4.14
N ALA A 320 28.09 -28.70 -3.84
CA ALA A 320 27.73 -27.61 -4.73
C ALA A 320 28.75 -27.48 -5.87
N PRO A 321 28.31 -27.26 -7.12
CA PRO A 321 29.21 -27.04 -8.25
C PRO A 321 29.89 -25.66 -8.14
N ALA A 322 30.96 -25.48 -8.93
CA ALA A 322 31.76 -24.26 -8.92
C ALA A 322 31.00 -23.03 -9.49
N ASP A 323 29.97 -23.25 -10.33
CA ASP A 323 29.21 -22.20 -11.00
C ASP A 323 27.74 -22.59 -11.26
N ALA A 324 26.96 -21.68 -11.83
CA ALA A 324 25.55 -21.89 -12.10
C ALA A 324 25.24 -23.00 -13.12
N SER A 325 26.17 -23.30 -14.01
CA SER A 325 25.99 -24.33 -15.06
C SER A 325 26.17 -25.74 -14.54
N GLY A 326 26.79 -25.88 -13.36
CA GLY A 326 27.09 -27.16 -12.73
C GLY A 326 25.88 -27.84 -12.11
N ILE A 327 26.12 -29.07 -11.70
CA ILE A 327 25.14 -29.96 -11.08
C ILE A 327 25.58 -30.22 -9.63
N TRP A 328 24.67 -30.07 -8.69
CA TRP A 328 24.84 -30.51 -7.33
C TRP A 328 24.80 -32.03 -7.29
N GLU A 329 25.73 -32.65 -6.61
CA GLU A 329 25.89 -34.10 -6.54
C GLU A 329 25.79 -34.59 -5.10
N SER A 330 24.97 -35.59 -4.84
CA SER A 330 24.89 -36.20 -3.53
C SER A 330 26.04 -37.21 -3.31
N PRO A 331 26.35 -37.56 -2.07
CA PRO A 331 27.05 -38.80 -1.78
C PRO A 331 26.30 -40.02 -2.37
N ALA A 332 27.00 -41.13 -2.58
CA ALA A 332 26.37 -42.36 -3.02
C ALA A 332 25.39 -42.89 -1.99
N PHE A 333 24.25 -43.42 -2.44
CA PHE A 333 23.28 -44.06 -1.56
C PHE A 333 23.90 -45.30 -0.92
N THR A 334 23.64 -45.51 0.32
CA THR A 334 24.23 -46.59 1.11
C THR A 334 23.36 -47.84 1.15
N THR A 335 22.03 -47.62 1.03
CA THR A 335 21.03 -48.70 1.09
C THR A 335 20.00 -48.55 -0.01
N SER A 336 19.21 -49.61 -0.25
CA SER A 336 18.02 -49.49 -1.10
C SER A 336 16.86 -48.91 -0.33
N GLY A 337 16.05 -48.12 -1.02
CA GLY A 337 14.81 -47.64 -0.43
C GLY A 337 14.40 -46.25 -0.87
N GLU A 338 13.58 -45.65 -0.08
CA GLU A 338 13.02 -44.32 -0.33
C GLU A 338 14.07 -43.21 -0.20
N LEU A 339 14.15 -42.36 -1.21
CA LEU A 339 14.94 -41.12 -1.19
C LEU A 339 14.05 -39.93 -0.92
N ARG A 340 14.49 -39.07 -0.03
CA ARG A 340 14.01 -37.71 0.19
C ARG A 340 15.16 -36.73 0.06
N ALA A 341 14.83 -35.50 -0.29
CA ALA A 341 15.81 -34.42 -0.35
C ALA A 341 15.18 -33.10 0.13
N PHE A 342 15.99 -32.24 0.73
CA PHE A 342 15.54 -30.94 1.22
C PHE A 342 16.63 -29.88 1.14
N VAL A 343 16.22 -28.62 1.16
CA VAL A 343 17.11 -27.46 1.30
C VAL A 343 17.09 -27.01 2.75
N THR A 344 18.27 -26.79 3.33
CA THR A 344 18.38 -26.24 4.69
C THR A 344 18.01 -24.78 4.70
N VAL A 345 16.87 -24.42 5.31
CA VAL A 345 16.45 -23.03 5.55
C VAL A 345 16.51 -22.78 7.06
N PRO A 346 17.27 -21.78 7.54
CA PRO A 346 17.45 -21.53 8.97
C PRO A 346 16.11 -21.32 9.70
N GLY A 347 15.96 -22.08 10.81
CA GLY A 347 14.75 -22.01 11.65
C GLY A 347 13.54 -22.76 11.13
N LEU A 348 13.65 -23.50 10.04
CA LEU A 348 12.59 -24.34 9.50
C LEU A 348 12.92 -25.83 9.68
N ASP A 349 11.89 -26.63 9.90
CA ASP A 349 12.01 -28.08 9.83
C ASP A 349 12.29 -28.52 8.39
N TRP A 350 13.11 -29.55 8.24
CA TRP A 350 13.55 -30.09 6.95
C TRP A 350 12.40 -30.45 6.00
N TRP A 351 11.32 -31.01 6.50
CA TRP A 351 10.16 -31.45 5.73
C TRP A 351 9.34 -30.28 5.13
N ARG A 352 9.58 -29.05 5.60
CA ARG A 352 8.95 -27.85 5.03
C ARG A 352 9.60 -27.39 3.73
N THR A 353 10.84 -27.79 3.50
CA THR A 353 11.64 -27.40 2.33
C THR A 353 12.04 -28.61 1.48
N GLU A 354 11.33 -29.68 1.70
CA GLU A 354 11.49 -30.94 0.99
C GLU A 354 11.15 -30.78 -0.50
N PHE A 355 11.87 -31.51 -1.32
CA PHE A 355 11.55 -31.66 -2.73
C PHE A 355 11.66 -33.11 -3.16
N SER A 356 10.95 -33.45 -4.22
CA SER A 356 10.98 -34.73 -4.87
C SER A 356 11.33 -34.59 -6.35
N ILE A 357 11.50 -35.71 -7.04
CA ILE A 357 11.92 -35.74 -8.46
C ILE A 357 10.92 -36.56 -9.23
N ASN A 358 10.41 -35.98 -10.29
CA ASN A 358 9.57 -36.71 -11.24
C ASN A 358 9.83 -36.17 -12.65
N ASP A 359 9.95 -37.12 -13.65
CA ASP A 359 10.21 -36.79 -15.03
C ASP A 359 11.40 -35.84 -15.25
N GLY A 360 12.47 -36.00 -14.46
CA GLY A 360 13.67 -35.17 -14.55
C GLY A 360 13.53 -33.75 -14.00
N LYS A 361 12.48 -33.44 -13.25
CA LYS A 361 12.22 -32.14 -12.65
C LYS A 361 12.16 -32.20 -11.15
N ILE A 362 12.48 -31.08 -10.50
CA ILE A 362 12.27 -30.86 -9.09
C ILE A 362 10.80 -30.52 -8.83
N TYR A 363 10.20 -31.17 -7.85
CA TYR A 363 8.88 -30.85 -7.32
C TYR A 363 9.01 -30.46 -5.86
N TRP A 364 8.82 -29.16 -5.58
CA TRP A 364 8.84 -28.66 -4.22
C TRP A 364 7.57 -29.04 -3.47
N ARG A 365 7.72 -29.40 -2.20
CA ARG A 365 6.60 -29.57 -1.30
C ARG A 365 6.10 -28.20 -0.83
N ASP A 366 5.43 -27.47 -1.69
CA ASP A 366 4.99 -26.10 -1.44
C ASP A 366 3.48 -25.94 -1.22
N GLY A 367 2.76 -27.09 -1.11
CA GLY A 367 1.31 -27.13 -0.96
C GLY A 367 0.52 -26.88 -2.24
N GLN A 368 1.18 -26.60 -3.35
CA GLN A 368 0.51 -26.39 -4.64
C GLN A 368 0.26 -27.69 -5.41
N ILE A 369 1.13 -28.66 -5.22
CA ILE A 369 1.11 -29.93 -5.98
C ILE A 369 0.69 -31.07 -5.06
N LEU A 370 1.13 -31.08 -3.80
CA LEU A 370 0.92 -32.17 -2.85
C LEU A 370 0.42 -31.63 -1.51
N THR A 371 -0.69 -32.16 -1.06
CA THR A 371 -1.37 -31.70 0.16
C THR A 371 -1.15 -32.64 1.37
N SER A 372 -0.58 -33.83 1.14
CA SER A 372 -0.37 -34.84 2.18
C SER A 372 0.88 -35.69 1.96
N TRP A 373 1.41 -36.27 3.03
CA TRP A 373 2.49 -37.26 2.97
C TRP A 373 2.13 -38.47 2.10
N SER A 374 0.91 -38.95 2.15
CA SER A 374 0.47 -40.09 1.36
C SER A 374 0.54 -39.82 -0.14
N GLU A 375 0.33 -38.58 -0.58
CA GLU A 375 0.52 -38.21 -1.99
C GLU A 375 1.98 -38.19 -2.38
N ILE A 376 2.87 -37.67 -1.52
CA ILE A 376 4.32 -37.72 -1.72
C ILE A 376 4.79 -39.18 -1.81
N ASP A 377 4.40 -40.01 -0.85
CA ASP A 377 4.79 -41.41 -0.81
C ASP A 377 4.32 -42.19 -2.02
N SER A 378 3.11 -41.93 -2.49
CA SER A 378 2.52 -42.72 -3.60
C SER A 378 2.91 -42.23 -5.00
N LYS A 379 3.20 -40.93 -5.16
CA LYS A 379 3.39 -40.35 -6.50
C LYS A 379 4.81 -39.85 -6.76
N LEU A 380 5.54 -39.41 -5.74
CA LEU A 380 6.85 -38.78 -5.90
C LEU A 380 7.97 -39.48 -5.11
N SER A 381 7.68 -40.56 -4.40
CA SER A 381 8.73 -41.39 -3.78
C SER A 381 9.59 -42.06 -4.86
N ILE A 382 10.91 -41.88 -4.73
CA ILE A 382 11.87 -42.49 -5.60
C ILE A 382 12.49 -43.68 -4.88
N SER A 383 12.41 -44.85 -5.49
CA SER A 383 13.11 -46.03 -4.99
C SER A 383 14.52 -46.06 -5.58
N CYS A 384 15.52 -46.05 -4.69
CA CYS A 384 16.94 -46.01 -5.05
C CYS A 384 17.66 -47.28 -4.68
N SER A 385 18.82 -47.48 -5.30
CA SER A 385 19.73 -48.59 -5.03
C SER A 385 21.10 -48.12 -4.53
N PRO A 386 21.84 -48.93 -3.73
CA PRO A 386 23.17 -48.55 -3.27
C PRO A 386 24.10 -48.23 -4.46
N GLY A 387 24.93 -47.21 -4.27
CA GLY A 387 25.88 -46.74 -5.26
C GLY A 387 25.35 -45.71 -6.24
N GLN A 388 24.03 -45.58 -6.37
CA GLN A 388 23.44 -44.45 -7.12
C GLN A 388 23.63 -43.15 -6.41
N LYS A 389 23.49 -42.02 -7.13
CA LYS A 389 23.55 -40.67 -6.61
C LYS A 389 22.42 -39.82 -7.14
N LEU A 390 22.09 -38.77 -6.42
CA LEU A 390 21.19 -37.70 -6.84
C LEU A 390 22.01 -36.57 -7.48
N TYR A 391 21.60 -36.15 -8.68
CA TYR A 391 22.14 -35.00 -9.41
C TYR A 391 21.08 -33.97 -9.59
N VAL A 392 21.36 -32.72 -9.16
CA VAL A 392 20.38 -31.62 -9.13
C VAL A 392 20.95 -30.37 -9.78
N ASN A 393 20.21 -29.78 -10.70
CA ASN A 393 20.44 -28.43 -11.16
C ASN A 393 19.35 -27.51 -10.58
N PHE A 394 19.69 -26.78 -9.53
CA PHE A 394 18.74 -25.89 -8.88
C PHE A 394 18.38 -24.66 -9.70
N ASP A 395 19.22 -24.22 -10.63
CA ASP A 395 18.87 -23.08 -11.50
C ASP A 395 17.78 -23.46 -12.50
N LYS A 396 17.91 -24.62 -13.16
CA LYS A 396 16.93 -25.13 -14.16
C LYS A 396 15.81 -25.95 -13.52
N GLU A 397 15.88 -26.24 -12.25
CA GLU A 397 14.95 -27.10 -11.50
C GLU A 397 14.80 -28.50 -12.12
N THR A 398 15.94 -29.09 -12.48
CA THR A 398 16.02 -30.45 -13.00
C THR A 398 16.80 -31.36 -12.07
N ALA A 399 16.43 -32.64 -12.02
CA ALA A 399 17.12 -33.62 -11.19
C ALA A 399 17.01 -35.02 -11.79
N GLU A 400 18.02 -35.85 -11.52
CA GLU A 400 18.07 -37.24 -11.89
C GLU A 400 18.77 -38.11 -10.86
N VAL A 401 18.40 -39.40 -10.82
CA VAL A 401 19.12 -40.41 -10.02
C VAL A 401 19.77 -41.39 -11.00
N LYS A 402 21.06 -41.59 -10.85
CA LYS A 402 21.82 -42.54 -11.71
C LYS A 402 23.01 -43.15 -10.97
#